data_471b56d9dcf6b0beab7fa528958999ee
#
_entry.id   471b56d9dcf6b0beab7fa528958999ee
#
_cell.length_a   1.000
_cell.length_b   1.000
_cell.length_c   1.000
_cell.angle_alpha   90.00
_cell.angle_beta   90.00
_cell.angle_gamma   90.00
#
_symmetry.space_group_name_H-M   'P 1'
#
loop_
_entity.id
_entity.type
_entity.pdbx_description
1 polymer ?
#
loop_
_entity_poly.entity_id
_entity_poly.type
_entity_poly.pdbx_seq_one_letter_code
_entity_poly.pdbx_strand_id
1 'polypeptide(L)'
;GVVYCQSRKRVEEIAAMLVESGIHALPYHAGLDAGIRQRHQNEFLREDGVVMVATVAFGMGIDKPDVRFVAHLDMPKNIEGYYQETGRAGRDGLASDAWMAYGLQDVVNQRRMIDESPAGEEFKQVMRGKLDALLGLAEATDCRRVRLLSYFGESYKGQTENTKGVYMPFCGNCDNCLNPPEVWDGTDAARKLLSTVYRTQQSSGHNFGAGHTMDIVRGKKTDKVVQRGHESISTFEIGR
;
A
#
# COMPACT_ATOMS: atom_id res chain seq x y z
N GLY A 1 -14.33 7.73 -13.14
CA GLY A 1 -13.35 7.06 -12.29
C GLY A 1 -13.76 6.97 -10.83
N VAL A 2 -13.02 6.20 -10.03
CA VAL A 2 -13.26 6.07 -8.57
C VAL A 2 -11.99 6.38 -7.81
N VAL A 3 -12.11 7.21 -6.77
CA VAL A 3 -11.02 7.56 -5.84
C VAL A 3 -11.41 7.10 -4.44
N TYR A 4 -10.64 6.20 -3.86
CA TYR A 4 -10.88 5.68 -2.52
C TYR A 4 -10.05 6.44 -1.47
N CYS A 5 -10.72 6.84 -0.38
CA CYS A 5 -10.12 7.43 0.81
C CYS A 5 -10.58 6.69 2.06
N GLN A 6 -9.75 6.70 3.12
CA GLN A 6 -10.02 5.96 4.35
C GLN A 6 -11.04 6.64 5.25
N SER A 7 -11.14 7.98 5.24
CA SER A 7 -12.03 8.74 6.12
C SER A 7 -13.06 9.59 5.35
N ARG A 8 -14.22 9.81 5.98
CA ARG A 8 -15.29 10.67 5.44
C ARG A 8 -14.80 12.08 5.16
N LYS A 9 -14.06 12.66 6.11
CA LYS A 9 -13.49 14.01 5.99
C LYS A 9 -12.60 14.13 4.76
N ARG A 10 -11.69 13.14 4.56
CA ARG A 10 -10.80 13.13 3.40
C ARG A 10 -11.56 12.97 2.08
N VAL A 11 -12.64 12.21 2.06
CA VAL A 11 -13.52 12.10 0.88
C VAL A 11 -14.06 13.47 0.50
N GLU A 12 -14.58 14.25 1.47
CA GLU A 12 -15.13 15.59 1.21
C GLU A 12 -14.04 16.57 0.77
N GLU A 13 -12.87 16.57 1.43
CA GLU A 13 -11.73 17.42 1.08
C GLU A 13 -11.21 17.14 -0.34
N ILE A 14 -11.04 15.87 -0.71
CA ILE A 14 -10.56 15.50 -2.03
C ILE A 14 -11.60 15.79 -3.11
N ALA A 15 -12.89 15.53 -2.85
CA ALA A 15 -13.95 15.87 -3.80
C ALA A 15 -13.98 17.38 -4.07
N ALA A 16 -13.90 18.21 -3.02
CA ALA A 16 -13.86 19.66 -3.16
C ALA A 16 -12.63 20.12 -3.96
N MET A 17 -11.44 19.60 -3.64
CA MET A 17 -10.20 19.93 -4.36
C MET A 17 -10.26 19.58 -5.85
N LEU A 18 -10.87 18.43 -6.20
CA LEU A 18 -11.04 18.03 -7.60
C LEU A 18 -12.04 18.96 -8.33
N VAL A 19 -13.13 19.36 -7.67
CA VAL A 19 -14.11 20.31 -8.22
C VAL A 19 -13.44 21.68 -8.44
N GLU A 20 -12.66 22.18 -7.50
CA GLU A 20 -11.87 23.42 -7.65
C GLU A 20 -10.87 23.35 -8.82
N SER A 21 -10.40 22.13 -9.13
CA SER A 21 -9.53 21.86 -10.28
C SER A 21 -10.29 21.66 -11.60
N GLY A 22 -11.60 21.87 -11.62
CA GLY A 22 -12.45 21.71 -12.80
C GLY A 22 -12.85 20.27 -13.13
N ILE A 23 -12.66 19.35 -12.21
CA ILE A 23 -13.04 17.93 -12.37
C ILE A 23 -14.42 17.71 -11.74
N HIS A 24 -15.35 17.08 -12.47
CA HIS A 24 -16.66 16.74 -11.93
C HIS A 24 -16.53 15.59 -10.93
N ALA A 25 -16.42 15.92 -9.64
CA ALA A 25 -16.20 14.97 -8.55
C ALA A 25 -17.33 14.99 -7.53
N LEU A 26 -17.78 13.80 -7.12
CA LEU A 26 -18.89 13.61 -6.20
C LEU A 26 -18.41 12.82 -4.95
N PRO A 27 -18.64 13.32 -3.72
CA PRO A 27 -18.34 12.58 -2.52
C PRO A 27 -19.35 11.47 -2.25
N TYR A 28 -18.88 10.32 -1.72
CA TYR A 28 -19.73 9.21 -1.31
C TYR A 28 -19.22 8.51 -0.05
N HIS A 29 -19.98 8.58 1.03
CA HIS A 29 -19.70 7.86 2.27
C HIS A 29 -20.96 7.68 3.11
N ALA A 30 -20.92 6.77 4.08
CA ALA A 30 -22.07 6.42 4.91
C ALA A 30 -22.61 7.56 5.80
N GLY A 31 -21.85 8.65 5.97
CA GLY A 31 -22.29 9.83 6.73
C GLY A 31 -23.14 10.83 5.93
N LEU A 32 -23.21 10.70 4.61
CA LEU A 32 -24.10 11.52 3.77
C LEU A 32 -25.56 11.09 3.93
N ASP A 33 -26.46 12.05 3.74
CA ASP A 33 -27.90 11.76 3.61
C ASP A 33 -28.17 10.71 2.54
N ALA A 34 -29.16 9.86 2.77
CA ALA A 34 -29.50 8.78 1.85
C ALA A 34 -29.93 9.29 0.46
N GLY A 35 -30.65 10.41 0.39
CA GLY A 35 -31.06 11.05 -0.87
C GLY A 35 -29.86 11.61 -1.64
N ILE A 36 -28.87 12.18 -0.94
CA ILE A 36 -27.63 12.67 -1.56
C ILE A 36 -26.83 11.49 -2.11
N ARG A 37 -26.65 10.43 -1.34
CA ARG A 37 -25.94 9.22 -1.80
C ARG A 37 -26.60 8.64 -3.06
N GLN A 38 -27.94 8.54 -3.06
CA GLN A 38 -28.67 8.01 -4.21
C GLN A 38 -28.50 8.89 -5.45
N ARG A 39 -28.53 10.21 -5.30
CA ARG A 39 -28.31 11.14 -6.44
C ARG A 39 -26.91 10.99 -7.00
N HIS A 40 -25.86 11.07 -6.14
CA HIS A 40 -24.47 10.94 -6.57
C HIS A 40 -24.22 9.59 -7.25
N GLN A 41 -24.80 8.52 -6.72
CA GLN A 41 -24.69 7.19 -7.33
C GLN A 41 -25.36 7.13 -8.70
N ASN A 42 -26.58 7.67 -8.84
CA ASN A 42 -27.30 7.70 -10.11
C ASN A 42 -26.58 8.55 -11.15
N GLU A 43 -26.05 9.70 -10.75
CA GLU A 43 -25.26 10.58 -11.60
C GLU A 43 -23.98 9.88 -12.08
N PHE A 44 -23.21 9.26 -11.17
CA PHE A 44 -22.04 8.47 -11.54
C PHE A 44 -22.38 7.34 -12.52
N LEU A 45 -23.50 6.65 -12.35
CA LEU A 45 -23.89 5.54 -13.23
C LEU A 45 -24.31 5.99 -14.63
N ARG A 46 -24.91 7.19 -14.76
CA ARG A 46 -25.53 7.67 -16.00
C ARG A 46 -24.65 8.63 -16.79
N GLU A 47 -23.79 9.35 -16.14
CA GLU A 47 -22.98 10.40 -16.76
C GLU A 47 -21.54 9.97 -16.96
N ASP A 48 -20.94 10.47 -18.04
CA ASP A 48 -19.53 10.27 -18.34
C ASP A 48 -18.68 11.36 -17.68
N GLY A 49 -17.40 11.08 -17.51
CA GLY A 49 -16.45 12.04 -16.94
C GLY A 49 -16.54 12.25 -15.44
N VAL A 50 -17.49 11.63 -14.75
CA VAL A 50 -17.67 11.76 -13.30
C VAL A 50 -16.60 10.98 -12.52
N VAL A 51 -16.06 11.61 -11.48
CA VAL A 51 -15.16 10.99 -10.50
C VAL A 51 -15.89 10.82 -9.18
N MET A 52 -16.07 9.57 -8.75
CA MET A 52 -16.63 9.28 -7.44
C MET A 52 -15.50 9.22 -6.42
N VAL A 53 -15.48 10.13 -5.44
CA VAL A 53 -14.57 10.10 -4.30
C VAL A 53 -15.27 9.44 -3.12
N ALA A 54 -14.78 8.30 -2.65
CA ALA A 54 -15.54 7.48 -1.74
C ALA A 54 -14.71 6.77 -0.65
N THR A 55 -15.39 6.40 0.43
CA THR A 55 -14.89 5.34 1.31
C THR A 55 -15.27 3.96 0.74
N VAL A 56 -14.76 2.89 1.35
CA VAL A 56 -15.13 1.49 1.01
C VAL A 56 -16.65 1.22 1.01
N ALA A 57 -17.46 2.15 1.56
CA ALA A 57 -18.91 2.07 1.50
C ALA A 57 -19.47 2.18 0.06
N PHE A 58 -18.71 2.75 -0.88
CA PHE A 58 -19.04 2.79 -2.29
C PHE A 58 -18.50 1.54 -2.97
N GLY A 59 -19.34 0.57 -3.14
CA GLY A 59 -18.85 -0.64 -3.74
C GLY A 59 -19.89 -1.72 -3.96
N MET A 60 -20.75 -2.00 -3.02
CA MET A 60 -21.78 -3.01 -3.19
C MET A 60 -22.84 -2.51 -4.18
N GLY A 61 -23.03 -3.26 -5.28
CA GLY A 61 -24.08 -2.94 -6.27
C GLY A 61 -23.71 -1.88 -7.32
N ILE A 62 -22.45 -1.43 -7.38
CA ILE A 62 -22.01 -0.53 -8.46
C ILE A 62 -21.52 -1.38 -9.64
N ASP A 63 -22.28 -1.30 -10.73
CA ASP A 63 -21.98 -1.97 -11.98
C ASP A 63 -21.96 -0.95 -13.13
N LYS A 64 -20.91 -0.12 -13.18
CA LYS A 64 -20.58 0.77 -14.29
C LYS A 64 -19.44 0.14 -15.08
N PRO A 65 -19.65 -0.28 -16.34
CA PRO A 65 -18.64 -1.04 -17.08
C PRO A 65 -17.44 -0.19 -17.51
N ASP A 66 -17.63 1.09 -17.75
CA ASP A 66 -16.68 2.03 -18.35
C ASP A 66 -15.88 2.85 -17.32
N VAL A 67 -15.68 2.34 -16.12
CA VAL A 67 -14.77 2.96 -15.14
C VAL A 67 -13.33 2.90 -15.66
N ARG A 68 -12.75 4.07 -15.95
CA ARG A 68 -11.42 4.16 -16.57
C ARG A 68 -10.27 4.11 -15.58
N PHE A 69 -10.51 4.41 -14.30
CA PHE A 69 -9.48 4.26 -13.27
C PHE A 69 -10.08 4.02 -11.88
N VAL A 70 -9.30 3.35 -11.06
CA VAL A 70 -9.48 3.27 -9.61
C VAL A 70 -8.19 3.73 -8.94
N ALA A 71 -8.28 4.78 -8.14
CA ALA A 71 -7.16 5.34 -7.39
C ALA A 71 -7.39 5.20 -5.88
N HIS A 72 -6.41 4.69 -5.16
CA HIS A 72 -6.39 4.64 -3.70
C HIS A 72 -5.46 5.73 -3.18
N LEU A 73 -6.01 6.77 -2.55
CA LEU A 73 -5.22 7.83 -1.90
C LEU A 73 -4.78 7.46 -0.48
N ASP A 74 -5.37 6.45 0.07
CA ASP A 74 -4.99 5.79 1.32
C ASP A 74 -4.91 4.30 1.05
N MET A 75 -3.96 3.62 1.69
CA MET A 75 -3.75 2.19 1.53
C MET A 75 -5.01 1.39 1.93
N PRO A 76 -5.52 0.48 1.09
CA PRO A 76 -6.62 -0.42 1.45
C PRO A 76 -6.30 -1.27 2.69
N LYS A 77 -7.33 -1.78 3.35
CA LYS A 77 -7.16 -2.59 4.57
C LYS A 77 -6.41 -3.90 4.34
N ASN A 78 -6.57 -4.47 3.16
CA ASN A 78 -5.98 -5.75 2.78
C ASN A 78 -5.99 -5.94 1.25
N ILE A 79 -5.31 -6.99 0.80
CA ILE A 79 -5.13 -7.27 -0.63
C ILE A 79 -6.45 -7.68 -1.32
N GLU A 80 -7.37 -8.33 -0.62
CA GLU A 80 -8.67 -8.71 -1.18
C GLU A 80 -9.55 -7.46 -1.43
N GLY A 81 -9.53 -6.49 -0.47
CA GLY A 81 -10.19 -5.20 -0.65
C GLY A 81 -9.62 -4.46 -1.86
N TYR A 82 -8.30 -4.37 -1.97
CA TYR A 82 -7.63 -3.80 -3.13
C TYR A 82 -8.08 -4.46 -4.45
N TYR A 83 -8.09 -5.79 -4.50
CA TYR A 83 -8.52 -6.54 -5.68
C TYR A 83 -9.99 -6.27 -6.06
N GLN A 84 -10.89 -6.29 -5.07
CA GLN A 84 -12.32 -6.02 -5.29
C GLN A 84 -12.58 -4.59 -5.78
N GLU A 85 -11.85 -3.62 -5.23
CA GLU A 85 -11.98 -2.21 -5.55
C GLU A 85 -11.41 -1.90 -6.93
N THR A 86 -10.21 -2.38 -7.25
CA THR A 86 -9.61 -2.25 -8.58
C THR A 86 -10.35 -3.01 -9.66
N GLY A 87 -10.98 -4.15 -9.33
CA GLY A 87 -11.82 -4.94 -10.23
C GLY A 87 -13.10 -4.25 -10.71
N ARG A 88 -13.34 -2.99 -10.31
CA ARG A 88 -14.43 -2.14 -10.86
C ARG A 88 -14.04 -1.46 -12.15
N ALA A 89 -12.76 -1.30 -12.42
CA ALA A 89 -12.27 -0.64 -13.62
C ALA A 89 -12.23 -1.62 -14.80
N GLY A 90 -12.55 -1.12 -15.99
CA GLY A 90 -12.38 -1.84 -17.26
C GLY A 90 -13.26 -3.07 -17.45
N ARG A 91 -14.46 -3.11 -16.88
CA ARG A 91 -15.40 -4.24 -17.04
C ARG A 91 -15.92 -4.39 -18.47
N ASP A 92 -15.80 -3.35 -19.27
CA ASP A 92 -16.09 -3.35 -20.71
C ASP A 92 -14.95 -3.92 -21.56
N GLY A 93 -13.83 -4.33 -20.95
CA GLY A 93 -12.65 -4.85 -21.62
C GLY A 93 -11.70 -3.78 -22.16
N LEU A 94 -12.03 -2.49 -22.03
CA LEU A 94 -11.15 -1.39 -22.44
C LEU A 94 -10.08 -1.09 -21.39
N ALA A 95 -9.01 -0.41 -21.83
CA ALA A 95 -7.89 -0.04 -20.97
C ALA A 95 -8.38 0.79 -19.77
N SER A 96 -7.84 0.46 -18.60
CA SER A 96 -8.12 1.13 -17.33
C SER A 96 -6.93 1.06 -16.41
N ASP A 97 -6.82 2.03 -15.51
CA ASP A 97 -5.70 2.17 -14.60
C ASP A 97 -6.10 1.86 -13.14
N ALA A 98 -5.22 1.15 -12.45
CA ALA A 98 -5.28 0.95 -11.00
C ALA A 98 -4.08 1.62 -10.36
N TRP A 99 -4.29 2.59 -9.49
CA TRP A 99 -3.26 3.34 -8.82
C TRP A 99 -3.43 3.32 -7.31
N MET A 100 -2.33 3.29 -6.57
CA MET A 100 -2.36 3.30 -5.11
C MET A 100 -1.21 4.15 -4.56
N ALA A 101 -1.53 5.17 -3.75
CA ALA A 101 -0.57 5.83 -2.90
C ALA A 101 -0.18 4.89 -1.75
N TYR A 102 1.09 4.87 -1.43
CA TYR A 102 1.63 4.05 -0.36
C TYR A 102 2.70 4.83 0.41
N GLY A 103 2.58 4.81 1.73
CA GLY A 103 3.57 5.39 2.64
C GLY A 103 3.71 4.58 3.93
N LEU A 104 4.88 4.65 4.56
CA LEU A 104 5.15 3.92 5.80
C LEU A 104 4.15 4.26 6.92
N GLN A 105 3.64 5.50 6.94
CA GLN A 105 2.65 5.92 7.93
C GLN A 105 1.32 5.18 7.78
N ASP A 106 0.93 4.83 6.55
CA ASP A 106 -0.29 4.05 6.29
C ASP A 106 -0.18 2.66 6.91
N VAL A 107 0.99 2.03 6.77
CA VAL A 107 1.29 0.73 7.39
C VAL A 107 1.17 0.79 8.91
N VAL A 108 1.80 1.80 9.52
CA VAL A 108 1.76 1.99 10.99
C VAL A 108 0.32 2.18 11.45
N ASN A 109 -0.47 2.98 10.74
CA ASN A 109 -1.87 3.22 11.06
C ASN A 109 -2.71 1.94 10.91
N GLN A 110 -2.55 1.18 9.83
CA GLN A 110 -3.28 -0.07 9.59
C GLN A 110 -2.94 -1.12 10.66
N ARG A 111 -1.66 -1.30 10.99
CA ARG A 111 -1.24 -2.22 12.06
C ARG A 111 -1.85 -1.83 13.42
N ARG A 112 -1.80 -0.55 13.76
CA ARG A 112 -2.42 -0.05 14.99
C ARG A 112 -3.93 -0.34 15.03
N MET A 113 -4.65 -0.10 13.93
CA MET A 113 -6.09 -0.39 13.86
C MET A 113 -6.39 -1.88 14.05
N ILE A 114 -5.54 -2.78 13.54
CA ILE A 114 -5.67 -4.22 13.77
C ILE A 114 -5.42 -4.54 15.25
N ASP A 115 -4.34 -4.01 15.82
CA ASP A 115 -3.92 -4.32 17.20
C ASP A 115 -4.91 -3.78 18.26
N GLU A 116 -5.47 -2.60 18.04
CA GLU A 116 -6.47 -1.96 18.91
C GLU A 116 -7.89 -2.52 18.72
N SER A 117 -8.13 -3.36 17.72
CA SER A 117 -9.46 -3.93 17.48
C SER A 117 -9.85 -4.85 18.65
N PRO A 118 -11.14 -4.97 18.99
CA PRO A 118 -11.62 -5.87 20.06
C PRO A 118 -11.60 -7.36 19.63
N ALA A 119 -11.15 -7.68 18.43
CA ALA A 119 -11.11 -9.05 17.91
C ALA A 119 -10.07 -9.91 18.63
N GLY A 120 -10.28 -11.22 18.65
CA GLY A 120 -9.33 -12.20 19.20
C GLY A 120 -8.00 -12.22 18.43
N GLU A 121 -6.94 -12.70 19.07
CA GLU A 121 -5.58 -12.65 18.52
C GLU A 121 -5.44 -13.46 17.22
N GLU A 122 -6.14 -14.58 17.10
CA GLU A 122 -6.15 -15.39 15.87
C GLU A 122 -6.66 -14.56 14.66
N PHE A 123 -7.75 -13.83 14.83
CA PHE A 123 -8.26 -12.93 13.79
C PHE A 123 -7.27 -11.81 13.47
N LYS A 124 -6.65 -11.19 14.49
CA LYS A 124 -5.62 -10.16 14.30
C LYS A 124 -4.43 -10.69 13.50
N GLN A 125 -4.00 -11.92 13.78
CA GLN A 125 -2.91 -12.55 13.05
C GLN A 125 -3.26 -12.75 11.56
N VAL A 126 -4.48 -13.20 11.27
CA VAL A 126 -4.97 -13.30 9.89
C VAL A 126 -4.98 -11.94 9.20
N MET A 127 -5.46 -10.90 9.88
CA MET A 127 -5.50 -9.54 9.32
C MET A 127 -4.11 -8.95 9.09
N ARG A 128 -3.15 -9.20 9.99
CA ARG A 128 -1.73 -8.84 9.77
C ARG A 128 -1.16 -9.54 8.54
N GLY A 129 -1.40 -10.83 8.37
CA GLY A 129 -0.96 -11.58 7.19
C GLY A 129 -1.52 -11.02 5.88
N LYS A 130 -2.79 -10.62 5.86
CA LYS A 130 -3.42 -9.98 4.70
C LYS A 130 -2.87 -8.58 4.40
N LEU A 131 -2.55 -7.82 5.44
CA LEU A 131 -1.86 -6.54 5.31
C LEU A 131 -0.43 -6.73 4.77
N ASP A 132 0.31 -7.70 5.29
CA ASP A 132 1.67 -8.02 4.84
C ASP A 132 1.68 -8.50 3.37
N ALA A 133 0.64 -9.20 2.92
CA ALA A 133 0.49 -9.56 1.50
C ALA A 133 0.28 -8.32 0.61
N LEU A 134 -0.53 -7.35 1.06
CA LEU A 134 -0.70 -6.08 0.34
C LEU A 134 0.59 -5.27 0.30
N LEU A 135 1.35 -5.25 1.40
CA LEU A 135 2.67 -4.63 1.46
C LEU A 135 3.64 -5.28 0.49
N GLY A 136 3.66 -6.62 0.47
CA GLY A 136 4.48 -7.37 -0.48
C GLY A 136 4.14 -7.05 -1.94
N LEU A 137 2.87 -6.73 -2.24
CA LEU A 137 2.45 -6.23 -3.55
C LEU A 137 2.94 -4.79 -3.79
N ALA A 138 2.80 -3.89 -2.80
CA ALA A 138 3.19 -2.48 -2.93
C ALA A 138 4.72 -2.30 -3.06
N GLU A 139 5.51 -3.13 -2.38
CA GLU A 139 6.98 -3.09 -2.38
C GLU A 139 7.63 -4.03 -3.41
N ALA A 140 6.81 -4.70 -4.23
CA ALA A 140 7.31 -5.63 -5.24
C ALA A 140 8.24 -4.95 -6.25
N THR A 141 9.31 -5.62 -6.61
CA THR A 141 10.22 -5.24 -7.69
C THR A 141 10.00 -6.06 -8.97
N ASP A 142 9.17 -7.09 -8.89
CA ASP A 142 8.72 -7.94 -9.98
C ASP A 142 7.28 -7.59 -10.44
N CYS A 143 6.72 -8.39 -11.34
CA CYS A 143 5.39 -8.13 -11.91
C CYS A 143 4.29 -8.15 -10.85
N ARG A 144 3.61 -7.01 -10.66
CA ARG A 144 2.50 -6.86 -9.69
C ARG A 144 1.32 -7.79 -10.00
N ARG A 145 0.98 -7.99 -11.29
CA ARG A 145 -0.11 -8.88 -11.68
C ARG A 145 0.18 -10.34 -11.31
N VAL A 146 1.41 -10.79 -11.52
CA VAL A 146 1.84 -12.12 -11.10
C VAL A 146 1.67 -12.29 -9.59
N ARG A 147 2.14 -11.32 -8.79
CA ARG A 147 2.01 -11.37 -7.33
C ARG A 147 0.55 -11.39 -6.87
N LEU A 148 -0.28 -10.51 -7.45
CA LEU A 148 -1.68 -10.42 -7.11
C LEU A 148 -2.43 -11.72 -7.41
N LEU A 149 -2.25 -12.28 -8.60
CA LEU A 149 -2.89 -13.53 -9.01
C LEU A 149 -2.38 -14.72 -8.21
N SER A 150 -1.07 -14.78 -7.94
CA SER A 150 -0.48 -15.82 -7.09
C SER A 150 -1.05 -15.83 -5.67
N TYR A 151 -1.39 -14.67 -5.11
CA TYR A 151 -2.07 -14.60 -3.82
C TYR A 151 -3.41 -15.34 -3.82
N PHE A 152 -4.14 -15.29 -4.94
CA PHE A 152 -5.40 -16.02 -5.13
C PHE A 152 -5.23 -17.46 -5.65
N GLY A 153 -3.99 -17.94 -5.73
CA GLY A 153 -3.68 -19.32 -6.20
C GLY A 153 -3.69 -19.47 -7.72
N GLU A 154 -3.75 -18.37 -8.47
CA GLU A 154 -3.73 -18.38 -9.92
C GLU A 154 -2.30 -18.17 -10.46
N SER A 155 -1.90 -19.03 -11.40
CA SER A 155 -0.64 -18.89 -12.13
C SER A 155 -0.85 -18.02 -13.38
N TYR A 156 -0.20 -16.86 -13.43
CA TYR A 156 -0.25 -16.02 -14.61
C TYR A 156 0.56 -16.63 -15.75
N LYS A 157 -0.12 -16.89 -16.88
CA LYS A 157 0.47 -17.54 -18.07
C LYS A 157 1.02 -16.56 -19.11
N GLY A 158 0.96 -15.27 -18.86
CA GLY A 158 1.55 -14.25 -19.74
C GLY A 158 3.06 -14.43 -19.78
N GLN A 159 3.60 -14.62 -20.97
CA GLN A 159 5.04 -14.72 -21.22
C GLN A 159 5.45 -13.57 -22.10
N THR A 160 6.43 -12.83 -21.66
CA THR A 160 7.22 -11.98 -22.53
C THR A 160 8.69 -12.16 -22.15
N GLU A 161 9.50 -12.38 -23.15
CA GLU A 161 10.95 -12.33 -23.04
C GLU A 161 11.33 -10.91 -22.62
N ASN A 162 11.99 -10.75 -21.47
CA ASN A 162 12.52 -9.44 -21.15
C ASN A 162 13.71 -9.11 -22.08
N THR A 163 14.10 -7.85 -22.15
CA THR A 163 15.22 -7.35 -22.96
C THR A 163 16.57 -8.02 -22.65
N LYS A 164 16.64 -8.93 -21.65
CA LYS A 164 17.83 -9.69 -21.25
C LYS A 164 17.73 -11.19 -21.54
N GLY A 165 16.69 -11.63 -22.26
CA GLY A 165 16.50 -13.05 -22.60
C GLY A 165 16.09 -13.93 -21.41
N VAL A 166 15.63 -13.35 -20.31
CA VAL A 166 15.15 -14.08 -19.13
C VAL A 166 13.64 -14.26 -19.24
N TYR A 167 13.18 -15.51 -19.30
CA TYR A 167 11.77 -15.85 -19.23
C TYR A 167 11.29 -15.71 -17.78
N MET A 168 10.61 -14.60 -17.51
CA MET A 168 9.87 -14.43 -16.27
C MET A 168 8.40 -14.17 -16.59
N PRO A 169 7.45 -14.62 -15.74
CA PRO A 169 6.05 -14.26 -15.90
C PRO A 169 5.94 -12.74 -15.77
N PHE A 170 5.48 -12.09 -16.84
CA PHE A 170 5.57 -10.66 -17.07
C PHE A 170 4.28 -10.18 -17.76
N CYS A 171 3.60 -9.18 -17.20
CA CYS A 171 2.33 -8.73 -17.79
C CYS A 171 2.49 -7.64 -18.87
N GLY A 172 3.64 -6.99 -18.95
CA GLY A 172 3.91 -5.90 -19.89
C GLY A 172 3.07 -4.63 -19.67
N ASN A 173 2.37 -4.51 -18.53
CA ASN A 173 1.38 -3.47 -18.31
C ASN A 173 1.45 -2.82 -16.92
N CYS A 174 2.02 -3.46 -15.90
CA CYS A 174 2.20 -2.81 -14.61
C CYS A 174 3.45 -1.92 -14.61
N ASP A 175 3.51 -1.00 -13.67
CA ASP A 175 4.62 -0.05 -13.49
C ASP A 175 5.98 -0.75 -13.44
N ASN A 176 6.11 -1.85 -12.68
CA ASN A 176 7.36 -2.62 -12.59
C ASN A 176 7.75 -3.31 -13.90
N CYS A 177 6.78 -3.64 -14.76
CA CYS A 177 7.06 -4.20 -16.07
C CYS A 177 7.46 -3.13 -17.07
N LEU A 178 6.84 -1.96 -17.01
CA LEU A 178 7.10 -0.83 -17.92
C LEU A 178 8.38 -0.09 -17.54
N ASN A 179 8.58 0.12 -16.23
CA ASN A 179 9.73 0.81 -15.65
C ASN A 179 10.31 -0.01 -14.50
N PRO A 180 11.09 -1.07 -14.79
CA PRO A 180 11.66 -1.91 -13.75
C PRO A 180 12.47 -1.09 -12.76
N PRO A 181 12.22 -1.21 -11.44
CA PRO A 181 12.96 -0.46 -10.45
C PRO A 181 14.42 -0.91 -10.43
N GLU A 182 15.32 0.05 -10.22
CA GLU A 182 16.72 -0.26 -9.94
C GLU A 182 16.82 -0.98 -8.60
N VAL A 183 17.44 -2.15 -8.62
CA VAL A 183 17.68 -2.94 -7.42
C VAL A 183 19.18 -3.05 -7.16
N TRP A 184 19.56 -3.04 -5.91
CA TRP A 184 20.94 -3.26 -5.47
C TRP A 184 21.00 -4.43 -4.48
N ASP A 185 22.15 -5.09 -4.40
CA ASP A 185 22.36 -6.14 -3.39
C ASP A 185 22.49 -5.52 -1.99
N GLY A 186 21.43 -5.58 -1.23
CA GLY A 186 21.34 -5.09 0.15
C GLY A 186 21.90 -6.05 1.21
N THR A 187 22.48 -7.20 0.82
CA THR A 187 22.90 -8.26 1.77
C THR A 187 23.88 -7.75 2.82
N ASP A 188 24.87 -6.95 2.44
CA ASP A 188 25.84 -6.40 3.39
C ASP A 188 25.19 -5.39 4.35
N ALA A 189 24.34 -4.51 3.84
CA ALA A 189 23.59 -3.55 4.65
C ALA A 189 22.66 -4.26 5.64
N ALA A 190 21.94 -5.29 5.20
CA ALA A 190 21.09 -6.10 6.06
C ALA A 190 21.90 -6.82 7.13
N ARG A 191 23.06 -7.39 6.80
CA ARG A 191 23.97 -8.05 7.73
C ARG A 191 24.48 -7.09 8.81
N LYS A 192 24.88 -5.88 8.43
CA LYS A 192 25.30 -4.81 9.35
C LYS A 192 24.18 -4.43 10.31
N LEU A 193 22.97 -4.24 9.78
CA LEU A 193 21.79 -3.88 10.57
C LEU A 193 21.42 -4.99 11.57
N LEU A 194 21.28 -6.23 11.12
CA LEU A 194 20.93 -7.38 11.96
C LEU A 194 21.99 -7.64 13.01
N SER A 195 23.28 -7.52 12.68
CA SER A 195 24.38 -7.61 13.62
C SER A 195 24.29 -6.54 14.71
N THR A 196 23.88 -5.32 14.37
CA THR A 196 23.67 -4.23 15.33
C THR A 196 22.50 -4.53 16.27
N VAL A 197 21.37 -5.01 15.75
CA VAL A 197 20.22 -5.43 16.56
C VAL A 197 20.64 -6.51 17.56
N TYR A 198 21.33 -7.53 17.11
CA TYR A 198 21.82 -8.62 17.96
C TYR A 198 22.75 -8.13 19.08
N ARG A 199 23.74 -7.27 18.73
CA ARG A 199 24.73 -6.75 19.71
C ARG A 199 24.12 -5.78 20.70
N THR A 200 23.17 -4.95 20.31
CA THR A 200 22.44 -4.07 21.24
C THR A 200 21.58 -4.89 22.22
N GLN A 201 20.97 -5.97 21.75
CA GLN A 201 20.24 -6.90 22.61
C GLN A 201 21.17 -7.60 23.61
N GLN A 202 22.34 -8.08 23.16
CA GLN A 202 23.34 -8.68 24.03
C GLN A 202 23.84 -7.71 25.12
N SER A 203 24.11 -6.45 24.74
CA SER A 203 24.62 -5.42 25.65
C SER A 203 23.60 -4.96 26.68
N SER A 204 22.33 -4.85 26.31
CA SER A 204 21.28 -4.19 27.12
C SER A 204 20.16 -5.12 27.58
N GLY A 205 20.13 -6.37 27.13
CA GLY A 205 19.11 -7.37 27.49
C GLY A 205 17.73 -7.14 26.85
N HIS A 206 17.56 -6.12 25.99
CA HIS A 206 16.29 -5.82 25.31
C HIS A 206 16.52 -5.21 23.93
N ASN A 207 15.47 -5.22 23.11
CA ASN A 207 15.50 -4.67 21.76
C ASN A 207 15.23 -3.16 21.76
N PHE A 208 15.81 -2.47 20.79
CA PHE A 208 15.63 -1.04 20.55
C PHE A 208 14.85 -0.80 19.26
N GLY A 209 14.15 0.33 19.18
CA GLY A 209 13.45 0.74 17.96
C GLY A 209 14.43 1.07 16.82
N ALA A 210 13.92 1.01 15.59
CA ALA A 210 14.69 1.20 14.36
C ALA A 210 15.54 2.48 14.36
N GLY A 211 14.98 3.62 14.84
CA GLY A 211 15.73 4.89 14.90
C GLY A 211 17.01 4.81 15.70
N HIS A 212 16.97 4.19 16.89
CA HIS A 212 18.15 4.01 17.74
C HIS A 212 19.19 3.10 17.08
N THR A 213 18.75 1.98 16.48
CA THR A 213 19.62 1.07 15.73
C THR A 213 20.29 1.77 14.54
N MET A 214 19.52 2.60 13.81
CA MET A 214 20.06 3.39 12.70
C MET A 214 21.07 4.44 13.14
N ASP A 215 20.87 5.08 14.30
CA ASP A 215 21.83 6.04 14.85
C ASP A 215 23.17 5.35 15.18
N ILE A 216 23.12 4.14 15.74
CA ILE A 216 24.32 3.33 16.02
C ILE A 216 25.05 2.96 14.72
N VAL A 217 24.33 2.40 13.73
CA VAL A 217 24.91 2.02 12.44
C VAL A 217 25.56 3.20 11.73
N ARG A 218 24.96 4.41 11.84
CA ARG A 218 25.48 5.66 11.27
C ARG A 218 26.56 6.33 12.10
N GLY A 219 26.91 5.80 13.28
CA GLY A 219 27.89 6.41 14.20
C GLY A 219 27.41 7.72 14.82
N LYS A 220 26.09 7.93 14.98
CA LYS A 220 25.57 9.10 15.66
C LYS A 220 25.60 8.93 17.18
N LYS A 221 26.34 9.79 17.86
CA LYS A 221 26.40 9.86 19.33
C LYS A 221 25.22 10.66 19.88
N THR A 222 23.99 10.11 19.79
CA THR A 222 22.84 10.70 20.48
C THR A 222 22.95 10.44 21.99
N ASP A 223 22.29 11.26 22.81
CA ASP A 223 22.28 11.08 24.28
C ASP A 223 21.88 9.65 24.66
N LYS A 224 20.92 9.07 23.95
CA LYS A 224 20.45 7.71 24.18
C LYS A 224 21.51 6.65 23.82
N VAL A 225 22.30 6.86 22.77
CA VAL A 225 23.40 5.97 22.38
C VAL A 225 24.50 5.99 23.43
N VAL A 226 24.89 7.18 23.90
CA VAL A 226 25.93 7.39 24.93
C VAL A 226 25.48 6.85 26.30
N GLN A 227 24.27 7.18 26.76
CA GLN A 227 23.72 6.69 28.04
C GLN A 227 23.64 5.17 28.13
N ARG A 228 23.50 4.49 27.00
CA ARG A 228 23.45 3.03 26.91
C ARG A 228 24.79 2.38 26.63
N GLY A 229 25.86 3.16 26.44
CA GLY A 229 27.20 2.66 26.10
C GLY A 229 27.29 2.02 24.72
N HIS A 230 26.32 2.33 23.83
CA HIS A 230 26.26 1.69 22.51
C HIS A 230 27.28 2.24 21.51
N GLU A 231 27.97 3.33 21.83
CA GLU A 231 29.12 3.81 21.07
C GLU A 231 30.35 2.89 21.18
N SER A 232 30.34 2.00 22.14
CA SER A 232 31.46 1.04 22.37
C SER A 232 31.22 -0.32 21.69
N ILE A 233 30.03 -0.59 21.17
CA ILE A 233 29.78 -1.87 20.48
C ILE A 233 30.47 -1.91 19.12
N SER A 234 30.89 -3.10 18.67
CA SER A 234 31.67 -3.28 17.43
C SER A 234 30.93 -2.95 16.15
N THR A 235 29.62 -2.70 16.24
CA THR A 235 28.79 -2.27 15.10
C THR A 235 28.47 -0.77 15.11
N PHE A 236 29.03 0.00 16.04
CA PHE A 236 28.96 1.43 16.01
C PHE A 236 29.71 1.95 14.77
N GLU A 237 29.05 2.81 13.98
CA GLU A 237 29.61 3.39 12.75
C GLU A 237 29.89 2.40 11.59
N ILE A 238 29.41 1.15 11.69
CA ILE A 238 29.67 0.11 10.68
C ILE A 238 29.01 0.40 9.31
N GLY A 239 28.09 1.34 9.26
CA GLY A 239 27.35 1.73 8.06
C GLY A 239 27.99 2.85 7.24
N ARG A 240 29.11 3.38 7.66
CA ARG A 240 29.90 4.38 6.93
C ARG A 240 30.72 3.80 5.81
#